data_fd1eedd150bc276727c6579161f8f6fe
#
_entry.id   fd1eedd150bc276727c6579161f8f6fe
#
_cell.length_a   1.000
_cell.length_b   1.000
_cell.length_c   1.000
_cell.angle_alpha   90.00
_cell.angle_beta   90.00
_cell.angle_gamma   90.00
#
_symmetry.space_group_name_H-M   'P 1'
#
loop_
_entity.id
_entity.type
_entity.pdbx_description
1 polymer ?
#
loop_
_entity_poly.entity_id
_entity_poly.type
_entity_poly.pdbx_seq_one_letter_code
_entity_poly.pdbx_strand_id
1 'polypeptide(L)'
;LILSFAYITGICIYYAQQKNYRRGVEHGSAKWGDVHQICRKYRDKDYVQNLLLTQNFRMSLDCYKHKRNLNVLVVGGSGAGKSRTYAIPNIMQCCLSQGESVRGCSMVITDPKAELLRKTGGLLERMGYEVRVFDLINPDTSFCYNPFCYVHDDKDVLKLINNLIRNTTPKGSQASDPFWEKSETALLQALMLYLLHEAPPEEQNFPMIMEMLGSARLRKRMRNISLLWISCLKG
;
A
#
# COMPACT_ATOMS: atom_id res chain seq x y z
N LEU A 1 51.79 37.69 32.43
CA LEU A 1 51.26 37.24 31.14
C LEU A 1 51.17 35.69 31.07
N ILE A 2 52.30 34.95 31.35
CA ILE A 2 52.32 33.46 31.30
C ILE A 2 51.39 32.83 32.33
N LEU A 3 51.41 33.33 33.60
CA LEU A 3 50.54 32.85 34.66
C LEU A 3 49.05 33.11 34.38
N SER A 4 48.72 34.25 33.79
CA SER A 4 47.34 34.59 33.43
C SER A 4 46.82 33.66 32.31
N PHE A 5 47.67 33.34 31.37
CA PHE A 5 47.33 32.40 30.28
C PHE A 5 47.12 30.98 30.79
N ALA A 6 48.02 30.49 31.65
CA ALA A 6 47.89 29.18 32.29
C ALA A 6 46.61 29.07 33.16
N TYR A 7 46.24 30.13 33.86
CA TYR A 7 45.02 30.17 34.66
C TYR A 7 43.76 30.09 33.78
N ILE A 8 43.72 30.91 32.72
CA ILE A 8 42.57 30.88 31.75
C ILE A 8 42.46 29.53 31.08
N THR A 9 43.59 28.93 30.65
CA THR A 9 43.60 27.61 30.05
C THR A 9 43.10 26.54 31.03
N GLY A 10 43.53 26.59 32.29
CA GLY A 10 43.04 25.69 33.32
C GLY A 10 41.54 25.78 33.57
N ILE A 11 40.99 27.01 33.60
CA ILE A 11 39.56 27.24 33.70
C ILE A 11 38.81 26.67 32.50
N CYS A 12 39.31 26.93 31.29
CA CYS A 12 38.67 26.40 30.05
C CYS A 12 38.65 24.86 30.04
N ILE A 13 39.76 24.22 30.43
CA ILE A 13 39.85 22.76 30.55
C ILE A 13 38.89 22.23 31.62
N TYR A 14 38.80 22.88 32.77
CA TYR A 14 37.88 22.51 33.84
C TYR A 14 36.43 22.55 33.39
N TYR A 15 36.00 23.63 32.74
CA TYR A 15 34.63 23.73 32.23
C TYR A 15 34.36 22.77 31.03
N ALA A 16 35.33 22.54 30.14
CA ALA A 16 35.21 21.59 29.04
C ALA A 16 35.11 20.13 29.51
N GLN A 17 35.74 19.80 30.66
CA GLN A 17 35.68 18.46 31.24
C GLN A 17 34.48 18.24 32.16
N GLN A 18 33.71 19.28 32.51
CA GLN A 18 32.49 19.10 33.28
C GLN A 18 31.48 18.29 32.45
N LYS A 19 31.41 17.01 32.76
CA LYS A 19 30.34 16.14 32.23
C LYS A 19 29.00 16.60 32.78
N ASN A 20 28.13 17.09 31.94
CA ASN A 20 26.76 17.44 32.28
C ASN A 20 25.98 16.16 32.64
N TYR A 21 26.19 15.64 33.83
CA TYR A 21 25.39 14.55 34.36
C TYR A 21 23.97 15.05 34.62
N ARG A 22 23.04 14.69 33.75
CA ARG A 22 21.61 14.91 34.00
C ARG A 22 21.11 13.80 34.91
N ARG A 23 21.19 13.98 36.20
CA ARG A 23 20.70 13.01 37.19
C ARG A 23 19.21 12.75 36.95
N GLY A 24 18.79 11.48 36.90
CA GLY A 24 17.41 11.08 36.66
C GLY A 24 16.97 11.09 35.16
N VAL A 25 17.92 11.23 34.23
CA VAL A 25 17.66 11.24 32.77
C VAL A 25 18.58 10.27 32.04
N GLU A 26 19.04 9.22 32.75
CA GLU A 26 19.99 8.23 32.22
C GLU A 26 19.45 7.48 31.01
N HIS A 27 18.13 7.30 30.90
CA HIS A 27 17.44 6.62 29.83
C HIS A 27 16.77 7.57 28.84
N GLY A 28 17.08 8.85 28.86
CA GLY A 28 16.52 9.88 28.01
C GLY A 28 15.59 10.85 28.74
N SER A 29 15.29 11.97 28.12
CA SER A 29 14.44 13.03 28.68
C SER A 29 12.95 12.85 28.33
N ALA A 30 12.56 11.72 27.76
CA ALA A 30 11.17 11.45 27.41
C ALA A 30 10.30 11.24 28.66
N LYS A 31 9.18 11.92 28.72
CA LYS A 31 8.17 11.78 29.78
C LYS A 31 6.76 11.89 29.18
N TRP A 32 5.79 11.43 29.93
CA TRP A 32 4.41 11.56 29.53
C TRP A 32 4.05 13.04 29.33
N GLY A 33 3.49 13.35 28.19
CA GLY A 33 3.05 14.70 27.87
C GLY A 33 1.62 14.96 28.37
N ASP A 34 1.29 16.22 28.53
CA ASP A 34 -0.09 16.63 28.77
C ASP A 34 -0.91 16.48 27.47
N VAL A 35 -1.97 15.66 27.54
CA VAL A 35 -2.84 15.35 26.41
C VAL A 35 -3.46 16.61 25.80
N HIS A 36 -3.87 17.59 26.62
CA HIS A 36 -4.47 18.82 26.14
C HIS A 36 -3.49 19.68 25.33
N GLN A 37 -2.25 19.82 25.82
CA GLN A 37 -1.23 20.59 25.13
C GLN A 37 -0.81 19.90 23.82
N ILE A 38 -0.64 18.58 23.85
CA ILE A 38 -0.27 17.80 22.66
C ILE A 38 -1.40 17.85 21.64
N CYS A 39 -2.64 17.62 22.04
CA CYS A 39 -3.80 17.69 21.13
C CYS A 39 -3.92 19.09 20.51
N ARG A 40 -3.74 20.16 21.30
CA ARG A 40 -3.78 21.54 20.80
C ARG A 40 -2.70 21.81 19.74
N LYS A 41 -1.53 21.18 19.89
CA LYS A 41 -0.42 21.33 18.96
C LYS A 41 -0.64 20.60 17.63
N TYR A 42 -1.26 19.41 17.65
CA TYR A 42 -1.33 18.52 16.49
C TYR A 42 -2.70 18.48 15.81
N ARG A 43 -3.78 18.90 16.48
CA ARG A 43 -5.12 18.91 15.88
C ARG A 43 -5.28 20.01 14.85
N ASP A 44 -6.15 19.79 13.88
CA ASP A 44 -6.71 20.87 13.07
C ASP A 44 -7.84 21.56 13.82
N LYS A 45 -8.10 22.85 13.45
CA LYS A 45 -9.23 23.63 13.96
C LYS A 45 -10.55 23.04 13.44
N ASP A 46 -10.56 22.67 12.17
CA ASP A 46 -11.67 21.96 11.59
C ASP A 46 -11.70 20.52 12.14
N TYR A 47 -12.83 20.16 12.75
CA TYR A 47 -13.00 18.85 13.36
C TYR A 47 -12.85 17.72 12.33
N VAL A 48 -13.36 17.93 11.12
CA VAL A 48 -13.40 16.95 10.04
C VAL A 48 -12.00 16.62 9.51
N GLN A 49 -11.08 17.56 9.55
CA GLN A 49 -9.70 17.43 9.09
C GLN A 49 -8.77 16.74 10.10
N ASN A 50 -9.32 15.86 10.93
CA ASN A 50 -8.55 15.17 11.95
C ASN A 50 -8.76 13.65 11.93
N LEU A 51 -7.68 12.91 12.11
CA LEU A 51 -7.69 11.50 12.43
C LEU A 51 -7.96 11.32 13.93
N LEU A 52 -8.92 10.47 14.28
CA LEU A 52 -9.28 10.16 15.66
C LEU A 52 -8.37 9.04 16.18
N LEU A 53 -7.46 9.35 17.09
CA LEU A 53 -6.55 8.37 17.68
C LEU A 53 -7.10 7.79 18.98
N THR A 54 -7.69 8.66 19.83
CA THR A 54 -8.40 8.27 21.05
C THR A 54 -9.60 9.19 21.26
N GLN A 55 -10.38 8.94 22.29
CA GLN A 55 -11.50 9.80 22.66
C GLN A 55 -11.08 11.27 22.86
N ASN A 56 -9.88 11.51 23.38
CA ASN A 56 -9.38 12.84 23.78
C ASN A 56 -8.26 13.36 22.87
N PHE A 57 -7.76 12.55 21.93
CA PHE A 57 -6.62 12.95 21.11
C PHE A 57 -6.93 12.78 19.62
N ARG A 58 -6.75 13.88 18.90
CA ARG A 58 -6.93 13.99 17.45
C ARG A 58 -5.68 14.56 16.82
N MET A 59 -5.43 14.16 15.57
CA MET A 59 -4.27 14.60 14.80
C MET A 59 -4.72 15.08 13.42
N SER A 60 -4.26 16.24 13.00
CA SER A 60 -4.56 16.79 11.67
C SER A 60 -4.17 15.80 10.56
N LEU A 61 -4.99 15.72 9.52
CA LEU A 61 -4.67 14.99 8.29
C LEU A 61 -3.57 15.67 7.47
N ASP A 62 -3.27 16.94 7.74
CA ASP A 62 -2.19 17.68 7.10
C ASP A 62 -0.83 17.35 7.75
N CYS A 63 -0.11 16.39 7.15
CA CYS A 63 1.21 15.97 7.58
C CYS A 63 2.26 17.10 7.51
N TYR A 64 2.12 18.05 6.61
CA TYR A 64 3.04 19.17 6.46
C TYR A 64 2.98 20.14 7.65
N LYS A 65 1.78 20.34 8.19
CA LYS A 65 1.54 21.21 9.33
C LYS A 65 2.26 20.76 10.60
N HIS A 66 2.25 19.48 10.88
CA HIS A 66 2.82 18.93 12.12
C HIS A 66 4.10 18.11 11.92
N LYS A 67 4.54 17.93 10.66
CA LYS A 67 5.77 17.19 10.28
C LYS A 67 5.83 15.76 10.88
N ARG A 68 4.69 15.08 10.92
CA ARG A 68 4.56 13.70 11.40
C ARG A 68 3.82 12.88 10.34
N ASN A 69 4.13 11.59 10.22
CA ASN A 69 3.34 10.70 9.41
C ASN A 69 2.04 10.30 10.16
N LEU A 70 1.09 9.77 9.41
CA LEU A 70 -0.19 9.29 9.93
C LEU A 70 -0.26 7.76 9.99
N ASN A 71 0.89 7.07 9.95
CA ASN A 71 0.93 5.63 10.13
C ASN A 71 0.57 5.28 11.58
N VAL A 72 -0.52 4.55 11.76
CA VAL A 72 -1.05 4.17 13.07
C VAL A 72 -1.11 2.67 13.19
N LEU A 73 -0.51 2.12 14.23
CA LEU A 73 -0.63 0.72 14.60
C LEU A 73 -1.61 0.58 15.76
N VAL A 74 -2.74 -0.10 15.52
CA VAL A 74 -3.74 -0.39 16.55
C VAL A 74 -3.62 -1.84 16.99
N VAL A 75 -3.17 -2.05 18.23
CA VAL A 75 -2.94 -3.38 18.81
C VAL A 75 -4.07 -3.74 19.76
N GLY A 76 -4.56 -4.94 19.65
CA GLY A 76 -5.60 -5.48 20.54
C GLY A 76 -6.00 -6.90 20.15
N GLY A 77 -6.42 -7.69 21.12
CA GLY A 77 -6.92 -9.05 20.89
C GLY A 77 -8.21 -9.12 20.07
N SER A 78 -8.69 -10.33 19.81
CA SER A 78 -10.01 -10.51 19.18
C SER A 78 -11.10 -9.96 20.12
N GLY A 79 -12.09 -9.27 19.59
CA GLY A 79 -13.16 -8.66 20.38
C GLY A 79 -12.79 -7.37 21.13
N ALA A 80 -11.54 -6.92 21.12
CA ALA A 80 -11.10 -5.68 21.80
C ALA A 80 -11.69 -4.39 21.20
N GLY A 81 -12.53 -4.48 20.20
CA GLY A 81 -13.23 -3.34 19.62
C GLY A 81 -12.44 -2.51 18.62
N LYS A 82 -11.31 -3.00 18.07
CA LYS A 82 -10.49 -2.25 17.10
C LYS A 82 -11.29 -1.64 15.95
N SER A 83 -12.16 -2.45 15.32
CA SER A 83 -13.02 -1.95 14.24
C SER A 83 -14.02 -0.90 14.75
N ARG A 84 -14.63 -1.16 15.89
CA ARG A 84 -15.69 -0.31 16.45
C ARG A 84 -15.16 1.02 17.00
N THR A 85 -13.99 1.01 17.64
CA THR A 85 -13.47 2.20 18.34
C THR A 85 -12.49 3.02 17.50
N TYR A 86 -11.86 2.41 16.47
CA TYR A 86 -10.89 3.09 15.63
C TYR A 86 -11.28 3.12 14.16
N ALA A 87 -11.48 1.95 13.50
CA ALA A 87 -11.66 1.93 12.05
C ALA A 87 -12.96 2.62 11.61
N ILE A 88 -14.11 2.22 12.17
CA ILE A 88 -15.41 2.78 11.80
C ILE A 88 -15.48 4.30 12.07
N PRO A 89 -15.12 4.80 13.27
CA PRO A 89 -15.15 6.23 13.54
C PRO A 89 -14.26 7.04 12.60
N ASN A 90 -13.08 6.53 12.23
CA ASN A 90 -12.20 7.21 11.31
C ASN A 90 -12.70 7.19 9.86
N ILE A 91 -13.29 6.08 9.39
CA ILE A 91 -13.94 6.06 8.07
C ILE A 91 -15.06 7.09 8.02
N MET A 92 -15.91 7.12 9.05
CA MET A 92 -17.01 8.10 9.14
C MET A 92 -16.47 9.53 9.23
N GLN A 93 -15.43 9.76 10.02
CA GLN A 93 -14.79 11.07 10.18
C GLN A 93 -14.20 11.59 8.87
N CYS A 94 -13.48 10.74 8.13
CA CYS A 94 -12.85 11.09 6.88
C CYS A 94 -13.83 11.35 5.72
N CYS A 95 -15.08 10.88 5.83
CA CYS A 95 -16.10 11.13 4.81
C CYS A 95 -16.99 12.35 5.12
N LEU A 96 -16.96 12.88 6.35
CA LEU A 96 -17.72 14.09 6.70
C LEU A 96 -17.07 15.28 6.04
N SER A 97 -17.83 16.00 5.24
CA SER A 97 -17.43 17.27 4.65
C SER A 97 -18.33 18.36 5.24
N GLN A 98 -17.72 19.43 5.76
CA GLN A 98 -18.44 20.62 6.18
C GLN A 98 -18.19 21.73 5.16
N GLY A 99 -19.19 21.99 4.32
CA GLY A 99 -19.16 23.06 3.32
C GLY A 99 -18.61 22.65 1.95
N GLU A 100 -18.74 23.54 0.97
CA GLU A 100 -18.42 23.30 -0.44
C GLU A 100 -16.92 23.09 -0.74
N SER A 101 -16.06 23.48 0.18
CA SER A 101 -14.59 23.50 -0.02
C SER A 101 -13.86 22.29 0.53
N VAL A 102 -14.47 21.46 1.35
CA VAL A 102 -13.80 20.34 2.03
C VAL A 102 -14.24 19.03 1.39
N ARG A 103 -13.39 18.47 0.54
CA ARG A 103 -13.57 17.12 0.00
C ARG A 103 -13.09 16.12 1.02
N GLY A 104 -13.87 15.04 1.21
CA GLY A 104 -13.43 13.89 2.02
C GLY A 104 -12.19 13.20 1.44
N CYS A 105 -11.59 12.31 2.22
CA CYS A 105 -10.40 11.57 1.79
C CYS A 105 -10.78 10.36 0.93
N SER A 106 -10.04 10.10 -0.14
CA SER A 106 -10.09 8.81 -0.82
C SER A 106 -9.49 7.73 0.10
N MET A 107 -10.12 6.55 0.14
CA MET A 107 -9.76 5.48 1.08
C MET A 107 -9.59 4.15 0.36
N VAL A 108 -8.60 3.37 0.77
CA VAL A 108 -8.47 1.95 0.43
C VAL A 108 -8.59 1.15 1.73
N ILE A 109 -9.58 0.26 1.79
CA ILE A 109 -9.94 -0.46 3.01
C ILE A 109 -9.85 -1.96 2.76
N THR A 110 -9.08 -2.68 3.56
CA THR A 110 -9.06 -4.14 3.57
C THR A 110 -10.02 -4.65 4.64
N ASP A 111 -11.10 -5.32 4.22
CA ASP A 111 -12.18 -5.79 5.11
C ASP A 111 -12.50 -7.28 4.90
N PRO A 112 -11.71 -8.20 5.48
CA PRO A 112 -11.87 -9.65 5.27
C PRO A 112 -13.23 -10.21 5.67
N LYS A 113 -14.00 -9.49 6.51
CA LYS A 113 -15.31 -9.91 7.03
C LYS A 113 -16.47 -9.11 6.45
N ALA A 114 -16.21 -8.15 5.58
CA ALA A 114 -17.19 -7.18 5.08
C ALA A 114 -17.95 -6.44 6.19
N GLU A 115 -17.36 -6.34 7.40
CA GLU A 115 -18.00 -5.67 8.55
C GLU A 115 -17.99 -4.15 8.37
N LEU A 116 -16.89 -3.60 7.90
CA LEU A 116 -16.71 -2.16 7.67
C LEU A 116 -17.64 -1.71 6.54
N LEU A 117 -17.64 -2.43 5.41
CA LEU A 117 -18.51 -2.14 4.29
C LEU A 117 -19.98 -2.12 4.69
N ARG A 118 -20.46 -3.15 5.40
CA ARG A 118 -21.86 -3.22 5.85
C ARG A 118 -22.26 -2.08 6.78
N LYS A 119 -21.33 -1.57 7.60
CA LYS A 119 -21.61 -0.51 8.58
C LYS A 119 -21.43 0.90 8.01
N THR A 120 -20.55 1.09 7.05
CA THR A 120 -20.17 2.42 6.55
C THR A 120 -20.49 2.65 5.07
N GLY A 121 -20.67 1.59 4.26
CA GLY A 121 -20.87 1.71 2.82
C GLY A 121 -22.05 2.60 2.44
N GLY A 122 -23.23 2.39 3.01
CA GLY A 122 -24.39 3.23 2.72
C GLY A 122 -24.26 4.68 3.21
N LEU A 123 -23.37 4.97 4.18
CA LEU A 123 -23.02 6.34 4.53
C LEU A 123 -22.11 6.97 3.47
N LEU A 124 -21.09 6.22 3.03
CA LEU A 124 -20.16 6.68 2.00
C LEU A 124 -20.89 7.02 0.69
N GLU A 125 -21.80 6.16 0.24
CA GLU A 125 -22.62 6.40 -0.95
C GLU A 125 -23.47 7.66 -0.81
N ARG A 126 -24.14 7.85 0.35
CA ARG A 126 -24.92 9.06 0.64
C ARG A 126 -24.08 10.33 0.67
N MET A 127 -22.80 10.22 1.02
CA MET A 127 -21.84 11.33 1.00
C MET A 127 -21.19 11.53 -0.38
N GLY A 128 -21.65 10.81 -1.41
CA GLY A 128 -21.19 10.96 -2.79
C GLY A 128 -19.90 10.23 -3.13
N TYR A 129 -19.48 9.25 -2.32
CA TYR A 129 -18.35 8.39 -2.64
C TYR A 129 -18.76 7.32 -3.65
N GLU A 130 -17.90 7.09 -4.61
CA GLU A 130 -17.95 5.90 -5.44
C GLU A 130 -17.30 4.74 -4.68
N VAL A 131 -18.13 3.79 -4.23
CA VAL A 131 -17.67 2.62 -3.47
C VAL A 131 -17.44 1.45 -4.44
N ARG A 132 -16.18 1.07 -4.65
CA ARG A 132 -15.80 -0.07 -5.49
C ARG A 132 -15.36 -1.23 -4.59
N VAL A 133 -16.01 -2.37 -4.73
CA VAL A 133 -15.77 -3.55 -3.89
C VAL A 133 -15.11 -4.65 -4.71
N PHE A 134 -13.92 -5.09 -4.29
CA PHE A 134 -13.29 -6.30 -4.80
C PHE A 134 -13.62 -7.46 -3.87
N ASP A 135 -14.57 -8.31 -4.28
CA ASP A 135 -14.97 -9.49 -3.54
C ASP A 135 -14.27 -10.73 -4.11
N LEU A 136 -13.29 -11.25 -3.37
CA LEU A 136 -12.55 -12.46 -3.74
C LEU A 136 -13.29 -13.76 -3.40
N ILE A 137 -14.40 -13.67 -2.66
CA ILE A 137 -15.23 -14.82 -2.28
C ILE A 137 -16.32 -15.03 -3.34
N ASN A 138 -16.96 -13.93 -3.78
CA ASN A 138 -18.01 -13.93 -4.78
C ASN A 138 -17.60 -13.07 -5.99
N PRO A 139 -16.78 -13.60 -6.90
CA PRO A 139 -16.27 -12.83 -8.04
C PRO A 139 -17.36 -12.27 -8.95
N ASP A 140 -18.52 -12.93 -9.03
CA ASP A 140 -19.65 -12.51 -9.89
C ASP A 140 -20.25 -11.16 -9.48
N THR A 141 -20.11 -10.77 -8.22
CA THR A 141 -20.58 -9.50 -7.68
C THR A 141 -19.47 -8.48 -7.46
N SER A 142 -18.24 -8.85 -7.80
CA SER A 142 -17.06 -8.03 -7.62
C SER A 142 -16.90 -7.00 -8.74
N PHE A 143 -16.34 -5.85 -8.42
CA PHE A 143 -15.85 -4.94 -9.44
C PHE A 143 -14.70 -5.58 -10.21
N CYS A 144 -14.70 -5.43 -11.52
CA CYS A 144 -13.62 -5.86 -12.40
C CYS A 144 -12.51 -4.80 -12.43
N TYR A 145 -11.28 -5.27 -12.51
CA TYR A 145 -10.10 -4.42 -12.65
C TYR A 145 -9.25 -4.89 -13.82
N ASN A 146 -9.07 -4.04 -14.82
CA ASN A 146 -8.15 -4.29 -15.91
C ASN A 146 -6.87 -3.47 -15.73
N PRO A 147 -5.74 -4.10 -15.37
CA PRO A 147 -4.48 -3.37 -15.16
C PRO A 147 -3.91 -2.76 -16.44
N PHE A 148 -4.28 -3.20 -17.63
CA PHE A 148 -3.84 -2.58 -18.89
C PHE A 148 -4.27 -1.13 -19.01
N CYS A 149 -5.39 -0.73 -18.41
CA CYS A 149 -5.86 0.66 -18.40
C CYS A 149 -4.89 1.63 -17.69
N TYR A 150 -3.93 1.11 -16.94
CA TYR A 150 -2.94 1.89 -16.17
C TYR A 150 -1.52 1.73 -16.69
N VAL A 151 -1.35 1.04 -17.82
CA VAL A 151 -0.07 0.88 -18.50
C VAL A 151 0.07 2.01 -19.52
N HIS A 152 1.08 2.86 -19.32
CA HIS A 152 1.33 4.02 -20.18
C HIS A 152 2.58 3.85 -21.04
N ASP A 153 3.53 3.04 -20.57
CA ASP A 153 4.78 2.75 -21.27
C ASP A 153 5.23 1.28 -21.11
N ASP A 154 6.22 0.89 -21.90
CA ASP A 154 6.79 -0.47 -21.86
C ASP A 154 7.40 -0.82 -20.50
N LYS A 155 7.82 0.19 -19.72
CA LYS A 155 8.39 -0.01 -18.38
C LYS A 155 7.29 -0.39 -17.37
N ASP A 156 6.07 0.11 -17.57
CA ASP A 156 4.93 -0.25 -16.72
C ASP A 156 4.53 -1.70 -16.94
N VAL A 157 4.66 -2.22 -18.17
CA VAL A 157 4.48 -3.65 -18.48
C VAL A 157 5.43 -4.49 -17.62
N LEU A 158 6.72 -4.15 -17.58
CA LEU A 158 7.69 -4.87 -16.75
C LEU A 158 7.39 -4.80 -15.26
N LYS A 159 6.94 -3.64 -14.77
CA LYS A 159 6.52 -3.49 -13.36
C LYS A 159 5.33 -4.38 -13.03
N LEU A 160 4.33 -4.43 -13.93
CA LEU A 160 3.14 -5.24 -13.76
C LEU A 160 3.49 -6.73 -13.73
N ILE A 161 4.32 -7.21 -14.67
CA ILE A 161 4.78 -8.60 -14.72
C ILE A 161 5.57 -8.97 -13.46
N ASN A 162 6.53 -8.14 -13.07
CA ASN A 162 7.31 -8.39 -11.86
C ASN A 162 6.43 -8.47 -10.60
N ASN A 163 5.41 -7.61 -10.51
CA ASN A 163 4.45 -7.66 -9.41
C ASN A 163 3.61 -8.93 -9.46
N LEU A 164 3.16 -9.34 -10.64
CA LEU A 164 2.40 -10.58 -10.83
C LEU A 164 3.21 -11.80 -10.37
N ILE A 165 4.43 -11.99 -10.90
CA ILE A 165 5.30 -13.12 -10.57
C ILE A 165 5.62 -13.13 -9.07
N ARG A 166 6.04 -12.00 -8.49
CA ARG A 166 6.37 -11.91 -7.07
C ARG A 166 5.21 -12.25 -6.13
N ASN A 167 4.00 -11.88 -6.50
CA ASN A 167 2.81 -12.09 -5.66
C ASN A 167 2.19 -13.47 -5.87
N THR A 168 2.46 -14.15 -6.99
CA THR A 168 1.96 -15.48 -7.28
C THR A 168 2.94 -16.59 -6.90
N THR A 169 4.24 -16.27 -6.74
CA THR A 169 5.24 -17.25 -6.30
C THR A 169 5.09 -17.52 -4.80
N PRO A 170 4.89 -18.79 -4.37
CA PRO A 170 4.72 -19.13 -2.96
C PRO A 170 5.98 -18.78 -2.15
N LYS A 171 5.80 -18.17 -0.98
CA LYS A 171 6.90 -17.89 -0.06
C LYS A 171 7.49 -19.21 0.44
N GLY A 172 8.78 -19.44 0.18
CA GLY A 172 9.48 -20.66 0.60
C GLY A 172 9.55 -21.76 -0.47
N SER A 173 9.00 -21.56 -1.67
CA SER A 173 9.38 -22.39 -2.80
C SER A 173 10.88 -22.24 -3.02
N GLN A 174 11.61 -23.35 -3.10
CA GLN A 174 13.00 -23.32 -3.57
C GLN A 174 13.02 -22.54 -4.87
N ALA A 175 13.95 -21.57 -4.98
CA ALA A 175 14.09 -20.76 -6.16
C ALA A 175 14.09 -21.68 -7.38
N SER A 176 13.06 -21.60 -8.21
CA SER A 176 13.08 -22.26 -9.51
C SER A 176 14.32 -21.77 -10.24
N ASP A 177 14.89 -22.61 -11.09
CA ASP A 177 16.04 -22.23 -11.90
C ASP A 177 15.79 -20.82 -12.49
N PRO A 178 16.71 -19.87 -12.30
CA PRO A 178 16.57 -18.48 -12.81
C PRO A 178 16.24 -18.39 -14.31
N PHE A 179 16.54 -19.46 -15.05
CA PHE A 179 16.18 -19.59 -16.46
C PHE A 179 14.66 -19.58 -16.67
N TRP A 180 13.91 -20.36 -15.87
CA TRP A 180 12.45 -20.46 -16.02
C TRP A 180 11.76 -19.15 -15.67
N GLU A 181 12.17 -18.49 -14.61
CA GLU A 181 11.61 -17.19 -14.20
C GLU A 181 11.85 -16.11 -15.27
N LYS A 182 13.06 -16.05 -15.84
CA LYS A 182 13.37 -15.15 -16.94
C LYS A 182 12.59 -15.47 -18.21
N SER A 183 12.41 -16.75 -18.53
CA SER A 183 11.65 -17.19 -19.71
C SER A 183 10.17 -16.87 -19.58
N GLU A 184 9.58 -17.06 -18.39
CA GLU A 184 8.20 -16.69 -18.09
C GLU A 184 8.00 -15.18 -18.20
N THR A 185 8.91 -14.41 -17.58
CA THR A 185 8.89 -12.95 -17.68
C THR A 185 8.96 -12.47 -19.13
N ALA A 186 9.89 -13.03 -19.94
CA ALA A 186 10.05 -12.65 -21.33
C ALA A 186 8.83 -13.00 -22.18
N LEU A 187 8.22 -14.17 -21.96
CA LEU A 187 7.00 -14.57 -22.66
C LEU A 187 5.82 -13.65 -22.34
N LEU A 188 5.57 -13.38 -21.05
CA LEU A 188 4.51 -12.48 -20.62
C LEU A 188 4.74 -11.06 -21.16
N GLN A 189 5.98 -10.59 -21.14
CA GLN A 189 6.34 -9.29 -21.70
C GLN A 189 6.03 -9.21 -23.19
N ALA A 190 6.41 -10.21 -23.96
CA ALA A 190 6.15 -10.24 -25.41
C ALA A 190 4.63 -10.22 -25.70
N LEU A 191 3.84 -11.00 -24.97
CA LEU A 191 2.40 -11.06 -25.16
C LEU A 191 1.72 -9.74 -24.74
N MET A 192 2.12 -9.16 -23.62
CA MET A 192 1.53 -7.92 -23.13
C MET A 192 1.89 -6.73 -24.04
N LEU A 193 3.13 -6.63 -24.51
CA LEU A 193 3.54 -5.59 -25.45
C LEU A 193 2.82 -5.75 -26.79
N TYR A 194 2.67 -6.98 -27.27
CA TYR A 194 1.90 -7.25 -28.49
C TYR A 194 0.45 -6.75 -28.36
N LEU A 195 -0.24 -7.09 -27.26
CA LEU A 195 -1.60 -6.60 -27.03
C LEU A 195 -1.65 -5.08 -26.87
N LEU A 196 -0.68 -4.48 -26.23
CA LEU A 196 -0.64 -3.03 -26.00
C LEU A 196 -0.49 -2.24 -27.31
N HIS A 197 0.33 -2.72 -28.25
CA HIS A 197 0.66 -2.00 -29.46
C HIS A 197 -0.19 -2.39 -30.67
N GLU A 198 -0.65 -3.64 -30.75
CA GLU A 198 -1.30 -4.19 -31.94
C GLU A 198 -2.79 -4.50 -31.75
N ALA A 199 -3.24 -4.72 -30.51
CA ALA A 199 -4.63 -5.10 -30.24
C ALA A 199 -5.52 -3.88 -29.94
N PRO A 200 -6.82 -3.94 -30.31
CA PRO A 200 -7.78 -2.91 -29.92
C PRO A 200 -7.95 -2.89 -28.39
N PRO A 201 -8.37 -1.74 -27.80
CA PRO A 201 -8.46 -1.58 -26.34
C PRO A 201 -9.32 -2.64 -25.63
N GLU A 202 -10.33 -3.19 -26.27
CA GLU A 202 -11.22 -4.22 -25.72
C GLU A 202 -10.50 -5.56 -25.51
N GLU A 203 -9.46 -5.84 -26.30
CA GLU A 203 -8.64 -7.04 -26.22
C GLU A 203 -7.42 -6.90 -25.32
N GLN A 204 -7.11 -5.69 -24.88
CA GLN A 204 -5.99 -5.42 -23.97
C GLN A 204 -6.34 -5.83 -22.54
N ASN A 205 -6.31 -7.15 -22.27
CA ASN A 205 -6.67 -7.73 -20.98
C ASN A 205 -5.98 -9.09 -20.74
N PHE A 206 -5.98 -9.56 -19.49
CA PHE A 206 -5.40 -10.87 -19.15
C PHE A 206 -6.14 -12.08 -19.74
N PRO A 207 -7.49 -12.11 -19.85
CA PRO A 207 -8.18 -13.16 -20.56
C PRO A 207 -7.65 -13.41 -21.99
N MET A 208 -7.35 -12.35 -22.74
CA MET A 208 -6.77 -12.45 -24.08
C MET A 208 -5.38 -13.09 -24.06
N ILE A 209 -4.53 -12.77 -23.07
CA ILE A 209 -3.23 -13.44 -22.90
C ILE A 209 -3.43 -14.95 -22.69
N MET A 210 -4.40 -15.35 -21.88
CA MET A 210 -4.71 -16.75 -21.62
C MET A 210 -5.21 -17.46 -22.90
N GLU A 211 -6.01 -16.80 -23.71
CA GLU A 211 -6.48 -17.32 -24.99
C GLU A 211 -5.33 -17.49 -26.00
N MET A 212 -4.42 -16.52 -26.10
CA MET A 212 -3.23 -16.61 -26.92
C MET A 212 -2.33 -17.80 -26.49
N LEU A 213 -2.12 -18.00 -25.21
CA LEU A 213 -1.38 -19.13 -24.67
C LEU A 213 -2.08 -20.46 -24.96
N GLY A 214 -3.39 -20.52 -24.83
CA GLY A 214 -4.22 -21.67 -25.15
C GLY A 214 -4.10 -22.05 -26.63
N SER A 215 -4.23 -21.09 -27.52
CA SER A 215 -4.10 -21.25 -28.96
C SER A 215 -2.70 -21.73 -29.37
N ALA A 216 -1.66 -21.23 -28.76
CA ALA A 216 -0.28 -21.68 -28.99
C ALA A 216 -0.07 -23.14 -28.59
N ARG A 217 -0.68 -23.60 -27.49
CA ARG A 217 -0.64 -25.02 -27.06
C ARG A 217 -1.36 -25.94 -28.04
N LEU A 218 -2.53 -25.53 -28.53
CA LEU A 218 -3.30 -26.31 -29.52
C LEU A 218 -2.52 -26.44 -30.83
N ARG A 219 -1.93 -25.38 -31.33
CA ARG A 219 -1.10 -25.38 -32.54
C ARG A 219 0.09 -26.33 -32.44
N LYS A 220 0.78 -26.36 -31.27
CA LYS A 220 1.87 -27.29 -31.00
C LYS A 220 1.38 -28.76 -31.01
N ARG A 221 0.23 -29.02 -30.41
CA ARG A 221 -0.39 -30.37 -30.37
C ARG A 221 -0.77 -30.83 -31.75
N MET A 222 -1.38 -29.98 -32.58
CA MET A 222 -1.76 -30.29 -33.97
C MET A 222 -0.52 -30.54 -34.84
N ARG A 223 0.52 -29.74 -34.71
CA ARG A 223 1.80 -29.95 -35.42
C ARG A 223 2.46 -31.28 -35.08
N ASN A 224 2.42 -31.70 -33.82
CA ASN A 224 2.94 -33.01 -33.41
C ASN A 224 2.08 -34.15 -33.95
N ILE A 225 0.77 -34.02 -34.06
CA ILE A 225 -0.12 -35.00 -34.67
C ILE A 225 0.14 -35.07 -36.17
N SER A 226 0.30 -33.96 -36.87
CA SER A 226 0.63 -33.98 -38.32
C SER A 226 2.01 -34.61 -38.58
N LEU A 227 3.00 -34.39 -37.72
CA LEU A 227 4.31 -35.05 -37.82
C LEU A 227 4.24 -36.58 -37.58
N LEU A 228 3.39 -37.02 -36.65
CA LEU A 228 3.12 -38.45 -36.41
C LEU A 228 2.42 -39.08 -37.63
N TRP A 229 1.46 -38.42 -38.23
CA TRP A 229 0.79 -38.90 -39.47
C TRP A 229 1.75 -39.01 -40.65
N ILE A 230 2.65 -38.04 -40.83
CA ILE A 230 3.66 -38.04 -41.88
C ILE A 230 4.68 -39.16 -41.63
N SER A 231 5.01 -39.50 -40.41
CA SER A 231 5.92 -40.63 -40.09
C SER A 231 5.25 -41.97 -40.30
N CYS A 232 3.94 -42.14 -40.07
CA CYS A 232 3.19 -43.35 -40.33
C CYS A 232 2.92 -43.60 -41.84
N LEU A 233 2.97 -42.57 -42.67
CA LEU A 233 2.81 -42.73 -44.11
C LEU A 233 4.10 -42.99 -44.87
N LYS A 234 5.25 -42.96 -44.20
CA LYS A 234 6.59 -43.25 -44.76
C LYS A 234 7.16 -44.63 -44.35
N GLY A 235 6.42 -45.41 -43.60
CA GLY A 235 6.71 -46.82 -43.26
C GLY A 235 5.75 -47.73 -44.02
#